data_9fae2ec29c94f57a6fd4b45e13405cc7
#
_entry.id   9fae2ec29c94f57a6fd4b45e13405cc7
#
_cell.length_a   1.000
_cell.length_b   1.000
_cell.length_c   1.000
_cell.angle_alpha   90.00
_cell.angle_beta   90.00
_cell.angle_gamma   90.00
#
_symmetry.space_group_name_H-M   'P 1'
#
loop_
_entity.id
_entity.type
_entity.pdbx_description
1 polymer ?
#
loop_
_entity_poly.entity_id
_entity_poly.type
_entity_poly.pdbx_seq_one_letter_code
_entity_poly.pdbx_strand_id
1 'polypeptide(L)'
;MDVKTTQVQVGPHRIAATVFGDAEPAVVIEPAFGGSAQSWFAVAEALAGQAKVVAYDRAPYGASSRAQDDRTPREIARDLHGVLDALGIGRPVVLVGHSAGGVYARAFAGLYRDEVAGMVLVDSAHEAQEQVLRGQLPWRVGLLEALTLPMLGLLPAKMLNGADRRSIIREFRASKRLTAADRPLAPGDLGDRPLIVLTRGPGAKVHPSWQLWRDLHAELAELSTNSRHLVADDSNHYIHKSEPELVLTAIRDVLDSARTGVPLSQALTRAPGTGSER
;
A
#
# COMPACT_ATOMS: atom_id res chain seq x y z
N MET A 1 18.80 -13.97 9.50
CA MET A 1 19.25 -12.58 9.75
C MET A 1 18.53 -12.07 10.99
N ASP A 2 19.25 -11.47 11.94
CA ASP A 2 18.59 -10.79 13.05
C ASP A 2 17.90 -9.52 12.52
N VAL A 3 16.59 -9.59 12.39
CA VAL A 3 15.76 -8.49 11.91
C VAL A 3 15.59 -7.50 13.05
N LYS A 4 16.23 -6.34 12.94
CA LYS A 4 16.20 -5.30 13.98
C LYS A 4 15.19 -4.20 13.63
N THR A 5 14.16 -4.08 14.46
CA THR A 5 13.26 -2.92 14.41
C THR A 5 13.95 -1.72 15.08
N THR A 6 14.00 -0.60 14.37
CA THR A 6 14.58 0.65 14.83
C THR A 6 13.46 1.67 15.08
N GLN A 7 13.61 2.51 16.11
CA GLN A 7 12.73 3.64 16.37
C GLN A 7 13.35 4.90 15.81
N VAL A 8 12.64 5.60 14.93
CA VAL A 8 13.08 6.90 14.38
C VAL A 8 12.13 8.01 14.82
N GLN A 9 12.66 9.20 15.04
CA GLN A 9 11.86 10.37 15.37
C GLN A 9 11.48 11.10 14.08
N VAL A 10 10.18 11.30 13.87
CA VAL A 10 9.62 12.01 12.72
C VAL A 10 8.62 13.05 13.21
N GLY A 11 9.01 14.30 13.24
CA GLY A 11 8.19 15.34 13.87
C GLY A 11 7.82 14.96 15.31
N PRO A 12 6.53 14.97 15.69
CA PRO A 12 6.09 14.59 17.03
C PRO A 12 6.02 13.06 17.23
N HIS A 13 6.20 12.26 16.16
CA HIS A 13 5.99 10.83 16.20
C HIS A 13 7.31 10.05 16.32
N ARG A 14 7.27 8.99 17.13
CA ARG A 14 8.30 7.96 17.15
C ARG A 14 7.78 6.79 16.33
N ILE A 15 8.45 6.51 15.23
CA ILE A 15 8.03 5.54 14.22
C ILE A 15 8.92 4.30 14.30
N ALA A 16 8.31 3.13 14.40
CA ALA A 16 9.00 1.85 14.36
C ALA A 16 9.16 1.41 12.90
N ALA A 17 10.38 1.14 12.49
CA ALA A 17 10.69 0.66 11.16
C ALA A 17 11.68 -0.50 11.20
N THR A 18 11.52 -1.43 10.27
CA THR A 18 12.37 -2.59 10.08
C THR A 18 12.90 -2.56 8.66
N VAL A 19 14.21 -2.70 8.51
CA VAL A 19 14.86 -2.72 7.19
C VAL A 19 15.43 -4.11 6.93
N PHE A 20 15.13 -4.64 5.75
CA PHE A 20 15.63 -5.92 5.24
C PHE A 20 16.47 -5.66 4.00
N GLY A 21 17.58 -6.37 3.82
CA GLY A 21 18.43 -6.23 2.64
C GLY A 21 19.10 -4.86 2.52
N ASP A 22 19.78 -4.63 1.39
CA ASP A 22 20.62 -3.44 1.18
C ASP A 22 20.66 -2.91 -0.27
N ALA A 23 20.13 -3.67 -1.25
CA ALA A 23 20.19 -3.30 -2.67
C ALA A 23 19.15 -2.23 -3.06
N GLU A 24 19.54 -1.32 -3.95
CA GLU A 24 18.69 -0.23 -4.45
C GLU A 24 18.03 -0.58 -5.80
N PRO A 25 16.90 0.08 -6.16
CA PRO A 25 16.15 1.01 -5.32
C PRO A 25 15.46 0.29 -4.16
N ALA A 26 15.26 1.02 -3.05
CA ALA A 26 14.56 0.47 -1.91
C ALA A 26 13.07 0.28 -2.20
N VAL A 27 12.47 -0.75 -1.60
CA VAL A 27 11.03 -1.01 -1.59
C VAL A 27 10.47 -0.53 -0.26
N VAL A 28 9.42 0.28 -0.29
CA VAL A 28 8.77 0.80 0.91
C VAL A 28 7.35 0.28 0.97
N ILE A 29 7.03 -0.41 2.06
CA ILE A 29 5.72 -1.04 2.26
C ILE A 29 4.84 -0.13 3.08
N GLU A 30 3.68 0.25 2.49
CA GLU A 30 2.63 1.03 3.12
C GLU A 30 1.44 0.09 3.44
N PRO A 31 1.29 -0.34 4.71
CA PRO A 31 0.25 -1.30 5.08
C PRO A 31 -1.17 -0.73 4.98
N ALA A 32 -2.17 -1.63 5.02
CA ALA A 32 -3.58 -1.27 5.09
C ALA A 32 -3.92 -0.42 6.34
N PHE A 33 -5.13 0.14 6.35
CA PHE A 33 -5.72 0.73 7.56
C PHE A 33 -5.75 -0.32 8.69
N GLY A 34 -5.27 0.05 9.85
CA GLY A 34 -5.13 -0.89 10.98
C GLY A 34 -4.04 -1.95 10.82
N GLY A 35 -3.32 -1.96 9.70
CA GLY A 35 -2.24 -2.90 9.44
C GLY A 35 -0.95 -2.55 10.16
N SER A 36 -0.06 -3.53 10.29
CA SER A 36 1.28 -3.37 10.85
C SER A 36 2.36 -3.85 9.88
N ALA A 37 3.58 -3.37 10.07
CA ALA A 37 4.77 -3.82 9.34
C ALA A 37 4.93 -5.34 9.38
N GLN A 38 4.66 -5.94 10.54
CA GLN A 38 4.81 -7.39 10.75
C GLN A 38 4.00 -8.23 9.77
N SER A 39 2.84 -7.74 9.32
CA SER A 39 2.00 -8.48 8.35
C SER A 39 2.65 -8.66 6.98
N TRP A 40 3.76 -7.95 6.73
CA TRP A 40 4.52 -7.95 5.49
C TRP A 40 5.92 -8.53 5.60
N PHE A 41 6.34 -8.99 6.79
CA PHE A 41 7.71 -9.48 7.00
C PHE A 41 8.07 -10.65 6.09
N ALA A 42 7.15 -11.58 5.85
CA ALA A 42 7.40 -12.69 4.92
C ALA A 42 7.73 -12.21 3.49
N VAL A 43 7.01 -11.19 3.00
CA VAL A 43 7.30 -10.57 1.69
C VAL A 43 8.63 -9.81 1.73
N ALA A 44 8.90 -9.07 2.81
CA ALA A 44 10.13 -8.32 2.97
C ALA A 44 11.36 -9.23 3.03
N GLU A 45 11.28 -10.33 3.78
CA GLU A 45 12.34 -11.35 3.87
C GLU A 45 12.62 -12.03 2.53
N ALA A 46 11.56 -12.35 1.76
CA ALA A 46 11.71 -12.96 0.44
C ALA A 46 12.33 -12.02 -0.60
N LEU A 47 12.28 -10.71 -0.39
CA LEU A 47 12.90 -9.69 -1.24
C LEU A 47 14.28 -9.24 -0.77
N ALA A 48 14.70 -9.53 0.46
CA ALA A 48 15.91 -9.00 1.09
C ALA A 48 17.21 -9.27 0.32
N GLY A 49 17.27 -10.36 -0.45
CA GLY A 49 18.40 -10.65 -1.34
C GLY A 49 18.43 -9.87 -2.66
N GLN A 50 17.36 -9.13 -2.96
CA GLN A 50 17.18 -8.44 -4.24
C GLN A 50 16.95 -6.94 -4.09
N ALA A 51 16.44 -6.50 -2.94
CA ALA A 51 16.15 -5.10 -2.65
C ALA A 51 16.31 -4.82 -1.15
N LYS A 52 16.60 -3.57 -0.83
CA LYS A 52 16.38 -3.03 0.51
C LYS A 52 14.86 -2.85 0.69
N VAL A 53 14.28 -3.42 1.76
CA VAL A 53 12.84 -3.31 2.02
C VAL A 53 12.62 -2.62 3.35
N VAL A 54 11.86 -1.54 3.33
CA VAL A 54 11.45 -0.79 4.52
C VAL A 54 10.01 -1.16 4.84
N ALA A 55 9.79 -1.83 5.97
CA ALA A 55 8.47 -2.07 6.54
C ALA A 55 8.34 -1.28 7.84
N TYR A 56 7.32 -0.44 7.98
CA TYR A 56 7.17 0.43 9.13
C TYR A 56 5.74 0.44 9.67
N ASP A 57 5.61 0.75 10.93
CA ASP A 57 4.32 0.94 11.58
C ASP A 57 3.96 2.42 11.52
N ARG A 58 2.89 2.79 10.79
CA ARG A 58 2.38 4.17 10.89
C ARG A 58 1.94 4.48 12.32
N ALA A 59 2.16 5.69 12.79
CA ALA A 59 1.45 6.14 13.97
C ALA A 59 -0.07 6.16 13.67
N PRO A 60 -0.91 5.50 14.49
CA PRO A 60 -0.67 5.03 15.85
C PRO A 60 -0.49 3.50 15.99
N TYR A 61 -0.07 2.77 14.95
CA TYR A 61 -0.09 1.31 14.94
C TYR A 61 1.21 0.68 15.44
N GLY A 62 1.13 -0.61 15.76
CA GLY A 62 2.26 -1.47 16.08
C GLY A 62 3.12 -0.94 17.24
N ALA A 63 4.43 -0.81 16.97
CA ALA A 63 5.40 -0.32 17.93
C ALA A 63 5.65 1.21 17.83
N SER A 64 4.90 1.91 16.96
CA SER A 64 4.98 3.37 16.83
C SER A 64 4.21 4.11 17.92
N SER A 65 4.53 5.40 18.11
CA SER A 65 3.84 6.24 19.09
C SER A 65 2.39 6.53 18.69
N ARG A 66 1.58 6.94 19.65
CA ARG A 66 0.21 7.41 19.39
C ARG A 66 0.24 8.67 18.52
N ALA A 67 -0.74 8.79 17.62
CA ALA A 67 -0.97 10.02 16.88
C ALA A 67 -1.94 10.93 17.64
N GLN A 68 -1.59 12.21 17.74
CA GLN A 68 -2.44 13.23 18.38
C GLN A 68 -3.12 14.15 17.36
N ASP A 69 -2.63 14.15 16.13
CA ASP A 69 -3.10 14.90 14.96
C ASP A 69 -4.12 14.09 14.12
N ASP A 70 -4.74 14.78 13.17
CA ASP A 70 -5.49 14.13 12.11
C ASP A 70 -4.51 13.41 11.17
N ARG A 71 -4.82 12.17 10.81
CA ARG A 71 -3.96 11.33 9.95
C ARG A 71 -4.46 11.39 8.50
N THR A 72 -4.34 12.57 7.88
CA THR A 72 -4.66 12.72 6.45
C THR A 72 -3.63 11.98 5.59
N PRO A 73 -3.98 11.58 4.35
CA PRO A 73 -3.02 10.97 3.43
C PRO A 73 -1.75 11.81 3.24
N ARG A 74 -1.88 13.14 3.23
CA ARG A 74 -0.76 14.07 3.12
C ARG A 74 0.17 14.02 4.32
N GLU A 75 -0.36 13.97 5.53
CA GLU A 75 0.44 13.88 6.77
C GLU A 75 1.15 12.54 6.87
N ILE A 76 0.46 11.46 6.49
CA ILE A 76 1.06 10.12 6.43
C ILE A 76 2.20 10.09 5.39
N ALA A 77 2.02 10.69 4.22
CA ALA A 77 3.06 10.80 3.20
C ALA A 77 4.28 11.60 3.68
N ARG A 78 4.07 12.68 4.46
CA ARG A 78 5.16 13.45 5.07
C ARG A 78 5.89 12.67 6.16
N ASP A 79 5.16 11.91 6.96
CA ASP A 79 5.78 11.03 7.95
C ASP A 79 6.63 9.96 7.26
N LEU A 80 6.13 9.34 6.19
CA LEU A 80 6.91 8.39 5.41
C LEU A 80 8.18 9.04 4.87
N HIS A 81 8.09 10.24 4.30
CA HIS A 81 9.28 10.98 3.83
C HIS A 81 10.30 11.17 4.97
N GLY A 82 9.83 11.61 6.15
CA GLY A 82 10.68 11.74 7.34
C GLY A 82 11.28 10.41 7.84
N VAL A 83 10.54 9.30 7.71
CA VAL A 83 11.07 7.96 8.02
C VAL A 83 12.22 7.60 7.08
N LEU A 84 12.07 7.85 5.78
CA LEU A 84 13.11 7.57 4.78
C LEU A 84 14.35 8.42 5.03
N ASP A 85 14.20 9.71 5.39
CA ASP A 85 15.31 10.59 5.79
C ASP A 85 16.02 10.06 7.03
N ALA A 86 15.29 9.77 8.08
CA ALA A 86 15.84 9.32 9.35
C ALA A 86 16.57 7.97 9.26
N LEU A 87 16.16 7.11 8.32
CA LEU A 87 16.80 5.83 8.04
C LEU A 87 17.94 5.93 7.01
N GLY A 88 18.14 7.08 6.37
CA GLY A 88 19.11 7.27 5.30
C GLY A 88 18.81 6.43 4.05
N ILE A 89 17.52 6.27 3.72
CA ILE A 89 17.09 5.50 2.54
C ILE A 89 17.33 6.34 1.28
N GLY A 90 18.06 5.74 0.31
CA GLY A 90 18.27 6.34 -1.01
C GLY A 90 16.97 6.49 -1.80
N ARG A 91 16.92 7.49 -2.67
CA ARG A 91 15.77 7.75 -3.55
C ARG A 91 16.25 7.74 -5.00
N PRO A 92 15.36 7.43 -5.98
CA PRO A 92 13.94 7.13 -5.82
C PRO A 92 13.66 5.73 -5.29
N VAL A 93 12.47 5.51 -4.68
CA VAL A 93 12.01 4.26 -4.07
C VAL A 93 10.86 3.62 -4.84
N VAL A 94 10.67 2.31 -4.70
CA VAL A 94 9.46 1.60 -5.13
C VAL A 94 8.47 1.55 -3.97
N LEU A 95 7.26 2.05 -4.20
CA LEU A 95 6.19 2.05 -3.20
C LEU A 95 5.29 0.82 -3.36
N VAL A 96 4.99 0.13 -2.27
CA VAL A 96 4.01 -0.98 -2.23
C VAL A 96 2.90 -0.61 -1.29
N GLY A 97 1.70 -0.31 -1.82
CA GLY A 97 0.56 0.14 -1.02
C GLY A 97 -0.59 -0.87 -1.00
N HIS A 98 -0.99 -1.33 0.20
CA HIS A 98 -2.12 -2.24 0.38
C HIS A 98 -3.35 -1.51 0.92
N SER A 99 -4.51 -1.68 0.27
CA SER A 99 -5.78 -1.11 0.74
C SER A 99 -5.66 0.42 0.92
N ALA A 100 -5.93 0.97 2.11
CA ALA A 100 -5.72 2.37 2.43
C ALA A 100 -4.25 2.81 2.23
N GLY A 101 -3.28 1.91 2.42
CA GLY A 101 -1.87 2.17 2.14
C GLY A 101 -1.60 2.56 0.69
N GLY A 102 -2.43 2.09 -0.25
CA GLY A 102 -2.34 2.53 -1.64
C GLY A 102 -2.72 4.00 -1.83
N VAL A 103 -3.67 4.52 -1.06
CA VAL A 103 -4.00 5.97 -1.05
C VAL A 103 -2.81 6.77 -0.51
N TYR A 104 -2.18 6.29 0.55
CA TYR A 104 -1.03 6.96 1.17
C TYR A 104 0.21 6.93 0.28
N ALA A 105 0.46 5.81 -0.40
CA ALA A 105 1.52 5.70 -1.41
C ALA A 105 1.30 6.68 -2.58
N ARG A 106 0.07 6.83 -3.07
CA ARG A 106 -0.27 7.82 -4.10
C ARG A 106 -0.16 9.25 -3.59
N ALA A 107 -0.52 9.51 -2.33
CA ALA A 107 -0.32 10.83 -1.72
C ALA A 107 1.19 11.17 -1.62
N PHE A 108 2.04 10.18 -1.29
CA PHE A 108 3.49 10.35 -1.33
C PHE A 108 3.97 10.71 -2.75
N ALA A 109 3.55 9.95 -3.75
CA ALA A 109 3.90 10.22 -5.15
C ALA A 109 3.40 11.59 -5.64
N GLY A 110 2.24 12.04 -5.18
CA GLY A 110 1.72 13.38 -5.48
C GLY A 110 2.56 14.52 -4.89
N LEU A 111 3.19 14.30 -3.73
CA LEU A 111 4.04 15.29 -3.05
C LEU A 111 5.51 15.21 -3.47
N TYR A 112 6.01 14.00 -3.73
CA TYR A 112 7.44 13.69 -3.93
C TYR A 112 7.64 12.83 -5.18
N ARG A 113 7.10 13.26 -6.31
CA ARG A 113 7.06 12.49 -7.56
C ARG A 113 8.44 12.00 -8.01
N ASP A 114 9.44 12.83 -7.90
CA ASP A 114 10.81 12.50 -8.34
C ASP A 114 11.53 11.52 -7.39
N GLU A 115 10.94 11.26 -6.24
CA GLU A 115 11.42 10.27 -5.29
C GLU A 115 10.79 8.89 -5.47
N VAL A 116 9.95 8.68 -6.51
CA VAL A 116 9.28 7.42 -6.80
C VAL A 116 9.85 6.79 -8.06
N ALA A 117 10.43 5.59 -7.91
CA ALA A 117 10.94 4.77 -9.01
C ALA A 117 9.84 3.92 -9.67
N GLY A 118 8.83 3.54 -8.93
CA GLY A 118 7.70 2.72 -9.38
C GLY A 118 6.72 2.42 -8.26
N MET A 119 5.62 1.73 -8.57
CA MET A 119 4.58 1.47 -7.57
C MET A 119 3.91 0.12 -7.80
N VAL A 120 3.56 -0.56 -6.69
CA VAL A 120 2.66 -1.73 -6.68
C VAL A 120 1.48 -1.43 -5.77
N LEU A 121 0.27 -1.47 -6.32
CA LEU A 121 -0.97 -1.27 -5.59
C LEU A 121 -1.65 -2.62 -5.36
N VAL A 122 -1.75 -3.04 -4.10
CA VAL A 122 -2.25 -4.36 -3.71
C VAL A 122 -3.66 -4.20 -3.14
N ASP A 123 -4.68 -4.55 -3.90
CA ASP A 123 -6.11 -4.36 -3.60
C ASP A 123 -6.40 -3.00 -2.94
N SER A 124 -5.86 -1.96 -3.58
CA SER A 124 -5.80 -0.59 -3.07
C SER A 124 -7.17 0.04 -2.92
N ALA A 125 -7.39 0.81 -1.87
CA ALA A 125 -8.53 1.73 -1.84
C ALA A 125 -8.41 2.77 -2.96
N HIS A 126 -9.57 3.22 -3.47
CA HIS A 126 -9.69 4.25 -4.50
C HIS A 126 -10.40 5.48 -3.92
N GLU A 127 -10.02 6.67 -4.34
CA GLU A 127 -10.56 7.93 -3.84
C GLU A 127 -12.07 8.06 -4.11
N ALA A 128 -12.53 7.60 -5.27
CA ALA A 128 -13.94 7.62 -5.64
C ALA A 128 -14.76 6.48 -5.01
N GLN A 129 -14.13 5.52 -4.32
CA GLN A 129 -14.77 4.30 -3.82
C GLN A 129 -16.03 4.59 -3.01
N GLU A 130 -15.99 5.55 -2.10
CA GLU A 130 -17.12 5.87 -1.24
C GLU A 130 -18.27 6.50 -2.04
N GLN A 131 -17.96 7.43 -2.93
CA GLN A 131 -18.96 8.12 -3.77
C GLN A 131 -19.68 7.12 -4.69
N VAL A 132 -18.96 6.21 -5.29
CA VAL A 132 -19.49 5.20 -6.19
C VAL A 132 -20.33 4.17 -5.43
N LEU A 133 -19.86 3.70 -4.27
CA LEU A 133 -20.65 2.80 -3.41
C LEU A 133 -21.92 3.47 -2.88
N ARG A 134 -21.87 4.74 -2.50
CA ARG A 134 -23.06 5.52 -2.08
C ARG A 134 -24.05 5.68 -3.22
N GLY A 135 -23.60 5.90 -4.46
CA GLY A 135 -24.46 6.00 -5.63
C GLY A 135 -25.23 4.71 -5.93
N GLN A 136 -24.62 3.56 -5.70
CA GLN A 136 -25.23 2.26 -6.01
C GLN A 136 -26.00 1.65 -4.81
N LEU A 137 -25.58 1.91 -3.57
CA LEU A 137 -26.14 1.30 -2.36
C LEU A 137 -26.21 2.30 -1.18
N PRO A 138 -26.92 3.43 -1.34
CA PRO A 138 -26.84 4.57 -0.41
C PRO A 138 -27.18 4.19 1.05
N TRP A 139 -28.18 3.31 1.25
CA TRP A 139 -28.62 2.89 2.58
C TRP A 139 -27.63 1.92 3.25
N ARG A 140 -26.93 1.08 2.48
CA ARG A 140 -25.94 0.14 3.02
C ARG A 140 -24.65 0.84 3.46
N VAL A 141 -24.23 1.87 2.75
CA VAL A 141 -23.04 2.64 3.12
C VAL A 141 -23.29 3.44 4.40
N GLY A 142 -24.44 4.10 4.51
CA GLY A 142 -24.84 4.78 5.75
C GLY A 142 -24.95 3.83 6.95
N LEU A 143 -25.54 2.66 6.76
CA LEU A 143 -25.67 1.63 7.80
C LEU A 143 -24.27 1.05 8.16
N LEU A 144 -23.41 0.79 7.17
CA LEU A 144 -22.06 0.29 7.39
C LEU A 144 -21.23 1.30 8.19
N GLU A 145 -21.33 2.60 7.88
CA GLU A 145 -20.67 3.66 8.64
C GLU A 145 -21.22 3.79 10.06
N ALA A 146 -22.54 3.74 10.22
CA ALA A 146 -23.18 3.81 11.51
C ALA A 146 -22.83 2.60 12.40
N LEU A 147 -22.53 1.44 11.81
CA LEU A 147 -22.16 0.24 12.55
C LEU A 147 -20.63 0.08 12.70
N THR A 148 -19.84 0.46 11.72
CA THR A 148 -18.37 0.25 11.77
C THR A 148 -17.68 1.18 12.76
N LEU A 149 -18.10 2.45 12.90
CA LEU A 149 -17.50 3.37 13.88
C LEU A 149 -17.72 2.92 15.33
N PRO A 150 -18.94 2.55 15.76
CA PRO A 150 -19.14 1.96 17.09
C PRO A 150 -18.44 0.62 17.27
N MET A 151 -18.44 -0.26 16.24
CA MET A 151 -17.77 -1.55 16.30
C MET A 151 -16.25 -1.42 16.40
N LEU A 152 -15.62 -0.48 15.69
CA LEU A 152 -14.19 -0.15 15.88
C LEU A 152 -13.93 0.28 17.33
N GLY A 153 -14.88 0.98 17.95
CA GLY A 153 -14.84 1.34 19.36
C GLY A 153 -14.96 0.15 20.33
N LEU A 154 -15.50 -0.97 19.89
CA LEU A 154 -15.69 -2.18 20.72
C LEU A 154 -14.60 -3.24 20.48
N LEU A 155 -13.78 -3.11 19.46
CA LEU A 155 -12.69 -4.05 19.18
C LEU A 155 -11.66 -4.05 20.32
N PRO A 156 -11.18 -5.23 20.74
CA PRO A 156 -10.07 -5.33 21.70
C PRO A 156 -8.82 -4.63 21.16
N ALA A 157 -8.06 -3.96 22.02
CA ALA A 157 -6.81 -3.28 21.63
C ALA A 157 -5.83 -4.20 20.86
N LYS A 158 -5.85 -5.51 21.16
CA LYS A 158 -5.07 -6.53 20.44
C LYS A 158 -5.43 -6.61 18.95
N MET A 159 -6.69 -6.39 18.59
CA MET A 159 -7.16 -6.40 17.18
C MET A 159 -6.85 -5.07 16.47
N LEU A 160 -6.47 -4.06 17.21
CA LEU A 160 -6.15 -2.72 16.71
C LEU A 160 -4.62 -2.51 16.59
N ASN A 161 -3.84 -3.59 16.63
CA ASN A 161 -2.37 -3.52 16.56
C ASN A 161 -1.76 -2.46 17.50
N GLY A 162 -2.25 -2.40 18.75
CA GLY A 162 -1.75 -1.47 19.76
C GLY A 162 -2.25 -0.03 19.66
N ALA A 163 -2.96 0.32 18.59
CA ALA A 163 -3.48 1.67 18.40
C ALA A 163 -4.61 1.99 19.39
N ASP A 164 -4.70 3.25 19.83
CA ASP A 164 -5.84 3.70 20.59
C ASP A 164 -7.04 4.02 19.67
N ARG A 165 -8.24 3.78 20.18
CA ARG A 165 -9.49 3.93 19.44
C ARG A 165 -9.70 5.32 18.84
N ARG A 166 -9.25 6.37 19.53
CA ARG A 166 -9.43 7.76 19.09
C ARG A 166 -8.58 8.05 17.85
N SER A 167 -7.34 7.58 17.86
CA SER A 167 -6.42 7.73 16.72
C SER A 167 -6.92 6.98 15.47
N ILE A 168 -7.46 5.76 15.66
CA ILE A 168 -8.05 4.99 14.55
C ILE A 168 -9.27 5.73 13.95
N ILE A 169 -10.16 6.24 14.78
CA ILE A 169 -11.33 6.99 14.32
C ILE A 169 -10.90 8.27 13.58
N ARG A 170 -9.85 8.95 14.06
CA ARG A 170 -9.31 10.14 13.37
C ARG A 170 -8.76 9.78 12.00
N GLU A 171 -7.89 8.77 11.90
CA GLU A 171 -7.34 8.33 10.61
C GLU A 171 -8.46 7.91 9.66
N PHE A 172 -9.43 7.12 10.12
CA PHE A 172 -10.58 6.71 9.30
C PHE A 172 -11.39 7.90 8.79
N ARG A 173 -11.63 8.91 9.62
CA ARG A 173 -12.33 10.13 9.20
C ARG A 173 -11.47 10.98 8.27
N ALA A 174 -10.18 11.09 8.54
CA ALA A 174 -9.25 11.86 7.74
C ALA A 174 -9.00 11.22 6.37
N SER A 175 -8.87 9.89 6.29
CA SER A 175 -8.69 9.17 5.02
C SER A 175 -9.87 9.34 4.05
N LYS A 176 -11.06 9.70 4.57
CA LYS A 176 -12.23 10.01 3.76
C LYS A 176 -12.32 11.47 3.31
N ARG A 177 -11.47 12.34 3.85
CA ARG A 177 -11.45 13.76 3.53
C ARG A 177 -10.29 14.08 2.61
N LEU A 178 -10.26 13.44 1.42
CA LEU A 178 -9.30 13.82 0.40
C LEU A 178 -9.63 15.24 -0.08
N THR A 179 -8.66 16.11 0.06
CA THR A 179 -8.73 17.50 -0.38
C THR A 179 -7.81 17.71 -1.58
N ALA A 180 -8.00 18.81 -2.31
CA ALA A 180 -7.04 19.20 -3.34
C ALA A 180 -5.60 19.36 -2.81
N ALA A 181 -5.46 19.62 -1.48
CA ALA A 181 -4.17 19.70 -0.83
C ALA A 181 -3.48 18.32 -0.70
N ASP A 182 -4.23 17.23 -0.70
CA ASP A 182 -3.68 15.86 -0.66
C ASP A 182 -3.07 15.45 -2.00
N ARG A 183 -3.27 16.27 -3.04
CA ARG A 183 -2.76 16.08 -4.41
C ARG A 183 -3.01 14.65 -4.93
N PRO A 184 -4.27 14.23 -5.06
CA PRO A 184 -4.56 12.96 -5.69
C PRO A 184 -3.96 12.94 -7.09
N LEU A 185 -3.37 11.81 -7.45
CA LEU A 185 -2.79 11.64 -8.78
C LEU A 185 -3.91 11.57 -9.83
N ALA A 186 -3.69 12.25 -10.96
CA ALA A 186 -4.52 12.14 -12.15
C ALA A 186 -3.91 11.10 -13.13
N PRO A 187 -4.69 10.60 -14.10
CA PRO A 187 -4.17 9.76 -15.17
C PRO A 187 -2.90 10.34 -15.81
N GLY A 188 -1.87 9.50 -15.97
CA GLY A 188 -0.57 9.89 -16.52
C GLY A 188 0.37 10.61 -15.55
N ASP A 189 -0.03 10.92 -14.32
CA ASP A 189 0.81 11.67 -13.38
C ASP A 189 2.09 10.93 -12.98
N LEU A 190 2.12 9.61 -13.04
CA LEU A 190 3.34 8.82 -12.81
C LEU A 190 4.27 8.77 -14.05
N GLY A 191 3.83 9.30 -15.21
CA GLY A 191 4.60 9.23 -16.45
C GLY A 191 4.78 7.78 -16.91
N ASP A 192 6.02 7.39 -17.17
CA ASP A 192 6.42 6.04 -17.59
C ASP A 192 6.97 5.17 -16.44
N ARG A 193 6.85 5.63 -15.20
CA ARG A 193 7.26 4.85 -14.02
C ARG A 193 6.45 3.56 -13.94
N PRO A 194 7.09 2.40 -13.73
CA PRO A 194 6.39 1.12 -13.70
C PRO A 194 5.36 1.06 -12.58
N LEU A 195 4.14 0.67 -12.94
CA LEU A 195 3.00 0.54 -12.04
C LEU A 195 2.32 -0.83 -12.24
N ILE A 196 2.18 -1.61 -11.17
CA ILE A 196 1.35 -2.81 -11.19
C ILE A 196 0.21 -2.65 -10.19
N VAL A 197 -1.02 -2.85 -10.67
CA VAL A 197 -2.23 -2.87 -9.85
C VAL A 197 -2.71 -4.30 -9.72
N LEU A 198 -2.78 -4.81 -8.48
CA LEU A 198 -3.31 -6.14 -8.17
C LEU A 198 -4.71 -5.98 -7.58
N THR A 199 -5.68 -6.65 -8.17
CA THR A 199 -7.06 -6.71 -7.68
C THR A 199 -7.35 -8.11 -7.15
N ARG A 200 -7.99 -8.22 -5.99
CA ARG A 200 -8.47 -9.53 -5.50
C ARG A 200 -9.44 -10.17 -6.47
N GLY A 201 -9.55 -11.48 -6.45
CA GLY A 201 -10.54 -12.23 -7.21
C GLY A 201 -11.98 -12.00 -6.75
N PRO A 202 -12.94 -12.51 -7.53
CA PRO A 202 -14.38 -12.33 -7.23
C PRO A 202 -14.85 -13.10 -6.00
N GLY A 203 -14.04 -14.04 -5.50
CA GLY A 203 -14.42 -14.97 -4.43
C GLY A 203 -15.41 -16.04 -4.89
N ALA A 204 -15.81 -16.92 -3.99
CA ALA A 204 -16.72 -18.04 -4.29
C ALA A 204 -18.13 -17.61 -4.73
N LYS A 205 -18.55 -16.40 -4.37
CA LYS A 205 -19.78 -15.77 -4.85
C LYS A 205 -19.42 -14.38 -5.36
N VAL A 206 -19.55 -14.17 -6.67
CA VAL A 206 -19.31 -12.85 -7.28
C VAL A 206 -20.27 -11.82 -6.66
N HIS A 207 -19.72 -10.93 -5.86
CA HIS A 207 -20.51 -9.85 -5.29
C HIS A 207 -20.75 -8.76 -6.36
N PRO A 208 -21.95 -8.18 -6.48
CA PRO A 208 -22.23 -7.14 -7.49
C PRO A 208 -21.24 -5.97 -7.50
N SER A 209 -20.68 -5.62 -6.34
CA SER A 209 -19.66 -4.56 -6.24
C SER A 209 -18.28 -4.98 -6.72
N TRP A 210 -18.04 -6.27 -7.07
CA TRP A 210 -16.71 -6.70 -7.51
C TRP A 210 -16.32 -6.10 -8.86
N GLN A 211 -17.25 -6.05 -9.80
CA GLN A 211 -17.00 -5.41 -11.10
C GLN A 211 -16.62 -3.92 -10.91
N LEU A 212 -17.39 -3.21 -10.09
CA LEU A 212 -17.09 -1.83 -9.75
C LEU A 212 -15.70 -1.66 -9.12
N TRP A 213 -15.32 -2.56 -8.21
CA TRP A 213 -14.01 -2.55 -7.60
C TRP A 213 -12.90 -2.75 -8.62
N ARG A 214 -13.09 -3.68 -9.55
CA ARG A 214 -12.20 -3.95 -10.66
C ARG A 214 -12.08 -2.75 -11.60
N ASP A 215 -13.18 -2.05 -11.89
CA ASP A 215 -13.19 -0.87 -12.76
C ASP A 215 -12.39 0.28 -12.12
N LEU A 216 -12.60 0.54 -10.84
CA LEU A 216 -11.80 1.52 -10.08
C LEU A 216 -10.29 1.17 -10.07
N HIS A 217 -9.95 -0.11 -10.02
CA HIS A 217 -8.56 -0.53 -10.11
C HIS A 217 -7.99 -0.41 -11.54
N ALA A 218 -8.82 -0.55 -12.56
CA ALA A 218 -8.41 -0.24 -13.93
C ALA A 218 -8.08 1.26 -14.10
N GLU A 219 -8.88 2.15 -13.48
CA GLU A 219 -8.57 3.59 -13.43
C GLU A 219 -7.23 3.87 -12.74
N LEU A 220 -6.89 3.13 -11.66
CA LEU A 220 -5.58 3.28 -11.02
C LEU A 220 -4.42 2.89 -11.95
N ALA A 221 -4.61 1.97 -12.88
CA ALA A 221 -3.58 1.62 -13.84
C ALA A 221 -3.31 2.76 -14.85
N GLU A 222 -4.27 3.65 -15.08
CA GLU A 222 -4.10 4.81 -15.95
C GLU A 222 -3.15 5.88 -15.38
N LEU A 223 -2.77 5.77 -14.10
CA LEU A 223 -1.81 6.69 -13.48
C LEU A 223 -0.43 6.64 -14.16
N SER A 224 -0.08 5.55 -14.84
CA SER A 224 1.18 5.39 -15.58
C SER A 224 0.95 4.85 -16.98
N THR A 225 1.75 5.33 -17.95
CA THR A 225 1.79 4.76 -19.31
C THR A 225 2.51 3.42 -19.37
N ASN A 226 3.27 3.07 -18.32
CA ASN A 226 3.97 1.79 -18.14
C ASN A 226 3.30 1.00 -17.01
N SER A 227 2.08 0.55 -17.24
CA SER A 227 1.30 -0.12 -16.21
C SER A 227 0.77 -1.49 -16.62
N ARG A 228 0.44 -2.30 -15.59
CA ARG A 228 -0.30 -3.57 -15.73
C ARG A 228 -1.35 -3.67 -14.64
N HIS A 229 -2.52 -4.16 -15.00
CA HIS A 229 -3.59 -4.50 -14.08
C HIS A 229 -3.79 -6.01 -14.07
N LEU A 230 -3.63 -6.66 -12.92
CA LEU A 230 -3.70 -8.10 -12.75
C LEU A 230 -4.77 -8.46 -11.70
N VAL A 231 -5.47 -9.57 -11.92
CA VAL A 231 -6.44 -10.11 -10.97
C VAL A 231 -5.82 -11.32 -10.27
N ALA A 232 -5.86 -11.32 -8.95
CA ALA A 232 -5.50 -12.43 -8.07
C ALA A 232 -6.75 -13.29 -7.85
N ASP A 233 -6.99 -14.24 -8.77
CA ASP A 233 -8.27 -14.93 -8.89
C ASP A 233 -8.64 -15.76 -7.65
N ASP A 234 -7.66 -16.33 -6.97
CA ASP A 234 -7.83 -17.17 -5.79
C ASP A 234 -7.68 -16.38 -4.47
N SER A 235 -7.54 -15.06 -4.56
CA SER A 235 -7.25 -14.22 -3.41
C SER A 235 -8.46 -13.46 -2.87
N ASN A 236 -8.41 -13.21 -1.56
CA ASN A 236 -9.23 -12.22 -0.88
C ASN A 236 -8.49 -10.87 -0.80
N HIS A 237 -9.02 -9.93 -0.01
CA HIS A 237 -8.43 -8.60 0.23
C HIS A 237 -6.93 -8.62 0.66
N TYR A 238 -6.47 -9.72 1.26
CA TYR A 238 -5.08 -9.87 1.72
C TYR A 238 -4.25 -10.67 0.72
N ILE A 239 -4.11 -10.17 -0.52
CA ILE A 239 -3.39 -10.85 -1.61
C ILE A 239 -1.97 -11.26 -1.18
N HIS A 240 -1.27 -10.41 -0.41
CA HIS A 240 0.07 -10.71 0.12
C HIS A 240 0.13 -11.91 1.08
N LYS A 241 -1.03 -12.42 1.53
CA LYS A 241 -1.13 -13.64 2.38
C LYS A 241 -1.66 -14.83 1.62
N SER A 242 -2.63 -14.63 0.72
CA SER A 242 -3.26 -15.73 -0.03
C SER A 242 -2.49 -16.09 -1.30
N GLU A 243 -1.93 -15.11 -1.99
CA GLU A 243 -1.10 -15.28 -3.20
C GLU A 243 0.21 -14.48 -3.09
N PRO A 244 1.10 -14.80 -2.12
CA PRO A 244 2.33 -14.03 -1.88
C PRO A 244 3.26 -14.01 -3.09
N GLU A 245 3.32 -15.08 -3.87
CA GLU A 245 4.17 -15.15 -5.07
C GLU A 245 3.74 -14.18 -6.16
N LEU A 246 2.44 -13.92 -6.31
CA LEU A 246 1.95 -12.90 -7.24
C LEU A 246 2.42 -11.50 -6.83
N VAL A 247 2.34 -11.20 -5.53
CA VAL A 247 2.82 -9.91 -4.98
C VAL A 247 4.33 -9.79 -5.14
N LEU A 248 5.09 -10.84 -4.84
CA LEU A 248 6.54 -10.87 -5.00
C LEU A 248 6.95 -10.67 -6.46
N THR A 249 6.26 -11.34 -7.40
CA THR A 249 6.49 -11.19 -8.82
C THR A 249 6.21 -9.76 -9.28
N ALA A 250 5.09 -9.17 -8.86
CA ALA A 250 4.75 -7.79 -9.19
C ALA A 250 5.80 -6.79 -8.68
N ILE A 251 6.31 -6.98 -7.45
CA ILE A 251 7.36 -6.11 -6.90
C ILE A 251 8.66 -6.29 -7.67
N ARG A 252 9.05 -7.52 -8.02
CA ARG A 252 10.25 -7.79 -8.83
C ARG A 252 10.15 -7.19 -10.23
N ASP A 253 9.02 -7.35 -10.91
CA ASP A 253 8.80 -6.77 -12.25
C ASP A 253 8.93 -5.24 -12.21
N VAL A 254 8.36 -4.58 -11.19
CA VAL A 254 8.49 -3.13 -11.01
C VAL A 254 9.94 -2.73 -10.70
N LEU A 255 10.64 -3.46 -9.82
CA LEU A 255 12.05 -3.23 -9.53
C LEU A 255 12.92 -3.36 -10.78
N ASP A 256 12.73 -4.43 -11.54
CA ASP A 256 13.51 -4.69 -12.76
C ASP A 256 13.23 -3.63 -13.83
N SER A 257 11.96 -3.24 -14.03
CA SER A 257 11.60 -2.16 -14.94
C SER A 257 12.20 -0.81 -14.50
N ALA A 258 12.15 -0.50 -13.21
CA ALA A 258 12.73 0.74 -12.66
C ALA A 258 14.26 0.79 -12.80
N ARG A 259 14.96 -0.35 -12.68
CA ARG A 259 16.42 -0.45 -12.81
C ARG A 259 16.89 -0.39 -14.26
N THR A 260 16.15 -1.02 -15.16
CA THR A 260 16.59 -1.26 -16.54
C THR A 260 15.99 -0.29 -17.53
N GLY A 261 14.90 0.39 -17.18
CA GLY A 261 14.09 1.21 -18.08
C GLY A 261 13.29 0.37 -19.11
N VAL A 262 13.29 -0.98 -18.98
CA VAL A 262 12.52 -1.85 -19.87
C VAL A 262 11.04 -1.82 -19.43
N PRO A 263 10.10 -1.52 -20.35
CA PRO A 263 8.68 -1.46 -20.01
C PRO A 263 8.13 -2.80 -19.50
N LEU A 264 7.16 -2.75 -18.59
CA LEU A 264 6.49 -3.92 -18.03
C LEU A 264 5.86 -4.84 -19.11
N SER A 265 5.45 -4.29 -20.23
CA SER A 265 4.91 -5.06 -21.37
C SER A 265 5.93 -6.00 -22.01
N GLN A 266 7.21 -5.71 -21.87
CA GLN A 266 8.31 -6.50 -22.43
C GLN A 266 8.92 -7.48 -21.42
N ALA A 267 8.63 -7.32 -20.12
CA ALA A 267 9.13 -8.19 -19.05
C ALA A 267 8.46 -9.59 -19.01
N LEU A 268 7.45 -9.85 -19.83
CA LEU A 268 6.57 -11.02 -19.82
C LEU A 268 7.21 -12.34 -20.31
N THR A 269 8.51 -12.43 -20.53
CA THR A 269 9.14 -13.65 -21.07
C THR A 269 9.82 -14.55 -20.04
N ARG A 270 9.74 -14.25 -18.74
CA ARG A 270 10.13 -15.21 -17.70
C ARG A 270 8.93 -16.00 -17.22
N ALA A 271 8.62 -17.09 -17.94
CA ALA A 271 7.80 -18.17 -17.41
C ALA A 271 8.39 -18.65 -16.07
N PRO A 272 7.56 -19.03 -15.06
CA PRO A 272 8.06 -19.68 -13.87
C PRO A 272 8.86 -20.90 -14.31
N GLY A 273 10.11 -20.98 -13.89
CA GLY A 273 11.03 -22.02 -14.30
C GLY A 273 10.43 -23.40 -14.06
N THR A 274 10.20 -24.13 -15.12
CA THR A 274 10.09 -25.58 -15.09
C THR A 274 11.38 -26.11 -14.45
N GLY A 275 11.26 -26.55 -13.20
CA GLY A 275 12.34 -27.26 -12.52
C GLY A 275 12.81 -28.38 -13.41
N SER A 276 14.07 -28.30 -13.84
CA SER A 276 14.77 -29.34 -14.56
C SER A 276 14.79 -30.59 -13.70
N GLU A 277 14.15 -31.62 -14.17
CA GLU A 277 14.48 -33.02 -13.85
C GLU A 277 15.99 -33.24 -14.11
N ARG A 278 16.71 -33.65 -13.06
CA ARG A 278 17.69 -34.77 -13.06
C ARG A 278 18.07 -35.10 -11.63
#